data_7a31817266a2dbe381cbf66f574fc725
#
_entry.id   7a31817266a2dbe381cbf66f574fc725
#
_cell.length_a   1.000
_cell.length_b   1.000
_cell.length_c   1.000
_cell.angle_alpha   90.00
_cell.angle_beta   90.00
_cell.angle_gamma   90.00
#
_symmetry.space_group_name_H-M   'P 1'
#
loop_
_entity.id
_entity.type
_entity.pdbx_description
1 polymer ?
#
loop_
_entity_poly.entity_id
_entity_poly.type
_entity_poly.pdbx_seq_one_letter_code
_entity_poly.pdbx_strand_id
1 'polypeptide(L)'
;MATGADKYFERRSTEPGYADAYDAARRKIDQIDQLVRALDSRRETLGMTKAELARRADLTPEVVRRLFSADSPNPTIGTLTALADSLGLELVPQEQHAS
;
A
#
# COMPACT_ATOMS: atom_id res chain seq x y z
N MET A 1 6.46 -9.80 -28.96
CA MET A 1 7.57 -9.10 -29.66
C MET A 1 8.36 -8.28 -28.64
N ALA A 2 9.67 -8.38 -28.69
CA ALA A 2 10.51 -7.61 -27.79
C ALA A 2 10.56 -6.16 -28.25
N THR A 3 10.24 -5.25 -27.34
CA THR A 3 10.39 -3.80 -27.57
C THR A 3 11.75 -3.38 -27.05
N GLY A 4 12.13 -2.12 -27.25
CA GLY A 4 13.33 -1.58 -26.65
C GLY A 4 13.32 -1.68 -25.13
N ALA A 5 12.15 -1.49 -24.53
CA ALA A 5 11.99 -1.62 -23.08
C ALA A 5 12.22 -3.06 -22.61
N ASP A 6 11.73 -4.04 -23.38
CA ASP A 6 11.94 -5.44 -23.04
C ASP A 6 13.41 -5.82 -23.11
N LYS A 7 14.12 -5.34 -24.14
CA LYS A 7 15.56 -5.58 -24.26
C LYS A 7 16.32 -4.94 -23.12
N TYR A 8 15.95 -3.74 -22.73
CA TYR A 8 16.57 -3.05 -21.61
C TYR A 8 16.36 -3.84 -20.31
N PHE A 9 15.13 -4.34 -20.12
CA PHE A 9 14.76 -5.10 -18.93
C PHE A 9 15.57 -6.39 -18.83
N GLU A 10 15.68 -7.14 -19.92
CA GLU A 10 16.45 -8.38 -19.96
C GLU A 10 17.92 -8.13 -19.63
N ARG A 11 18.48 -7.03 -20.19
CA ARG A 11 19.87 -6.68 -19.92
C ARG A 11 20.07 -6.36 -18.44
N ARG A 12 19.17 -5.61 -17.85
CA ARG A 12 19.28 -5.25 -16.45
C ARG A 12 19.12 -6.45 -15.53
N SER A 13 18.31 -7.41 -15.91
CA SER A 13 18.11 -8.60 -15.08
C SER A 13 19.36 -9.47 -14.97
N THR A 14 20.35 -9.26 -15.84
CA THR A 14 21.63 -9.95 -15.74
C THR A 14 22.67 -9.18 -14.95
N GLU A 15 22.38 -7.93 -14.58
CA GLU A 15 23.30 -7.10 -13.80
C GLU A 15 23.29 -7.51 -12.33
N PRO A 16 24.45 -7.46 -11.64
CA PRO A 16 24.48 -7.73 -10.20
C PRO A 16 23.56 -6.77 -9.44
N GLY A 17 22.75 -7.31 -8.56
CA GLY A 17 21.85 -6.52 -7.72
C GLY A 17 20.51 -6.17 -8.32
N TYR A 18 20.30 -6.44 -9.61
CA TYR A 18 19.02 -6.11 -10.24
C TYR A 18 17.85 -6.88 -9.61
N ALA A 19 18.02 -8.18 -9.39
CA ALA A 19 16.99 -9.02 -8.80
C ALA A 19 16.67 -8.55 -7.38
N ASP A 20 17.68 -8.17 -6.60
CA ASP A 20 17.48 -7.66 -5.24
C ASP A 20 16.71 -6.35 -5.24
N ALA A 21 17.02 -5.45 -6.18
CA ALA A 21 16.31 -4.18 -6.28
C ALA A 21 14.86 -4.37 -6.69
N TYR A 22 14.59 -5.29 -7.62
CA TYR A 22 13.24 -5.63 -8.04
C TYR A 22 12.45 -6.23 -6.88
N ASP A 23 13.04 -7.17 -6.15
CA ASP A 23 12.37 -7.81 -5.02
C ASP A 23 12.09 -6.82 -3.90
N ALA A 24 13.00 -5.89 -3.65
CA ALA A 24 12.80 -4.84 -2.65
C ALA A 24 11.62 -3.94 -3.03
N ALA A 25 11.54 -3.54 -4.30
CA ALA A 25 10.44 -2.71 -4.79
C ALA A 25 9.11 -3.47 -4.69
N ARG A 26 9.12 -4.75 -5.03
CA ARG A 26 7.92 -5.59 -4.96
C ARG A 26 7.45 -5.75 -3.52
N ARG A 27 8.36 -5.98 -2.58
CA ARG A 27 8.00 -6.08 -1.16
C ARG A 27 7.40 -4.79 -0.65
N LYS A 28 7.90 -3.63 -1.10
CA LYS A 28 7.35 -2.35 -0.71
C LYS A 28 5.90 -2.20 -1.17
N ILE A 29 5.62 -2.56 -2.41
CA ILE A 29 4.26 -2.52 -2.96
C ILE A 29 3.35 -3.45 -2.17
N ASP A 30 3.81 -4.66 -1.89
CA ASP A 30 3.03 -5.65 -1.15
C ASP A 30 2.75 -5.20 0.29
N GLN A 31 3.71 -4.56 0.94
CA GLN A 31 3.52 -4.03 2.29
C GLN A 31 2.47 -2.93 2.32
N ILE A 32 2.49 -2.03 1.34
CA ILE A 32 1.50 -0.96 1.25
C ILE A 32 0.11 -1.55 1.01
N ASP A 33 0.00 -2.52 0.10
CA ASP A 33 -1.26 -3.17 -0.19
C ASP A 33 -1.82 -3.89 1.04
N GLN A 34 -0.97 -4.62 1.76
CA GLN A 34 -1.36 -5.31 2.99
C GLN A 34 -1.84 -4.32 4.05
N LEU A 35 -1.16 -3.19 4.19
CA LEU A 35 -1.54 -2.16 5.14
C LEU A 35 -2.92 -1.60 4.79
N VAL A 36 -3.15 -1.25 3.53
CA VAL A 36 -4.43 -0.71 3.08
C VAL A 36 -5.55 -1.72 3.30
N ARG A 37 -5.30 -3.00 3.00
CA ARG A 37 -6.28 -4.06 3.22
C ARG A 37 -6.58 -4.26 4.70
N ALA A 38 -5.57 -4.15 5.56
CA ALA A 38 -5.76 -4.24 7.00
C ALA A 38 -6.64 -3.11 7.52
N LEU A 39 -6.45 -1.90 7.02
CA LEU A 39 -7.29 -0.76 7.38
C LEU A 39 -8.74 -0.99 6.95
N ASP A 40 -8.95 -1.47 5.72
CA ASP A 40 -10.29 -1.75 5.22
C ASP A 40 -10.97 -2.87 6.02
N SER A 41 -10.24 -3.91 6.35
CA SER A 41 -10.76 -5.00 7.16
C SER A 41 -11.16 -4.52 8.56
N ARG A 42 -10.36 -3.66 9.16
CA ARG A 42 -10.69 -3.07 10.46
C ARG A 42 -11.96 -2.24 10.38
N ARG A 43 -12.10 -1.47 9.29
CA ARG A 43 -13.33 -0.70 9.05
C ARG A 43 -14.55 -1.61 9.03
N GLU A 44 -14.47 -2.72 8.30
CA GLU A 44 -15.57 -3.69 8.21
C GLU A 44 -15.89 -4.30 9.57
N THR A 45 -14.86 -4.65 10.33
CA THR A 45 -15.04 -5.22 11.68
C THR A 45 -15.78 -4.26 12.59
N LEU A 46 -15.53 -2.96 12.44
CA LEU A 46 -16.20 -1.93 13.23
C LEU A 46 -17.57 -1.55 12.69
N GLY A 47 -17.98 -2.14 11.57
CA GLY A 47 -19.29 -1.84 10.96
C GLY A 47 -19.37 -0.44 10.38
N MET A 48 -18.25 0.13 10.00
CA MET A 48 -18.15 1.51 9.55
C MET A 48 -18.19 1.57 8.03
N THR A 49 -18.99 2.51 7.46
CA THR A 49 -18.97 2.72 6.03
C THR A 49 -17.73 3.49 5.62
N LYS A 50 -17.38 3.40 4.33
CA LYS A 50 -16.24 4.18 3.80
C LYS A 50 -16.49 5.68 3.95
N ALA A 51 -17.73 6.13 3.75
CA ALA A 51 -18.08 7.54 3.93
C ALA A 51 -17.91 7.98 5.39
N GLU A 52 -18.31 7.14 6.33
CA GLU A 52 -18.16 7.45 7.75
C GLU A 52 -16.67 7.50 8.14
N LEU A 53 -15.88 6.56 7.66
CA LEU A 53 -14.44 6.58 7.90
C LEU A 53 -13.81 7.86 7.35
N ALA A 54 -14.19 8.24 6.12
CA ALA A 54 -13.68 9.46 5.50
C ALA A 54 -14.00 10.69 6.36
N ARG A 55 -15.23 10.78 6.83
CA ARG A 55 -15.64 11.89 7.69
C ARG A 55 -14.82 11.96 8.97
N ARG A 56 -14.60 10.82 9.62
CA ARG A 56 -13.83 10.75 10.86
C ARG A 56 -12.36 11.07 10.66
N ALA A 57 -11.82 10.73 9.50
CA ALA A 57 -10.42 10.97 9.16
C ALA A 57 -10.20 12.33 8.52
N ASP A 58 -11.25 13.12 8.35
CA ASP A 58 -11.21 14.42 7.67
C ASP A 58 -10.71 14.30 6.23
N LEU A 59 -11.20 13.26 5.55
CA LEU A 59 -10.90 12.98 4.15
C LEU A 59 -12.22 12.98 3.36
N THR A 60 -12.11 13.09 2.04
CA THR A 60 -13.30 12.97 1.19
C THR A 60 -13.64 11.49 0.98
N PRO A 61 -14.93 11.16 0.80
CA PRO A 61 -15.31 9.78 0.51
C PRO A 61 -14.63 9.22 -0.75
N GLU A 62 -14.39 10.07 -1.75
CA GLU A 62 -13.74 9.66 -2.99
C GLU A 62 -12.31 9.19 -2.75
N VAL A 63 -11.58 9.88 -1.86
CA VAL A 63 -10.21 9.48 -1.51
C VAL A 63 -10.21 8.10 -0.88
N VAL A 64 -11.12 7.83 0.05
CA VAL A 64 -11.20 6.54 0.73
C VAL A 64 -11.61 5.44 -0.24
N ARG A 65 -12.64 5.68 -1.06
CA ARG A 65 -13.09 4.69 -2.05
C ARG A 65 -11.98 4.36 -3.03
N ARG A 66 -11.27 5.37 -3.53
CA ARG A 66 -10.18 5.17 -4.47
C ARG A 66 -9.04 4.37 -3.83
N LEU A 67 -8.69 4.70 -2.60
CA LEU A 67 -7.62 4.02 -1.90
C LEU A 67 -7.94 2.53 -1.71
N PHE A 68 -9.14 2.21 -1.26
CA PHE A 68 -9.52 0.83 -0.94
C PHE A 68 -9.83 -0.01 -2.18
N SER A 69 -10.03 0.61 -3.33
CA SER A 69 -10.30 -0.12 -4.58
C SER A 69 -9.12 -0.14 -5.54
N ALA A 70 -8.03 0.54 -5.23
CA ALA A 70 -6.88 0.61 -6.12
C ALA A 70 -6.10 -0.70 -6.13
N ASP A 71 -5.61 -1.08 -7.30
CA ASP A 71 -4.75 -2.27 -7.45
C ASP A 71 -3.36 -2.03 -6.85
N SER A 72 -2.87 -0.80 -6.97
CA SER A 72 -1.56 -0.41 -6.45
C SER A 72 -1.69 0.92 -5.72
N PRO A 73 -2.26 0.90 -4.50
CA PRO A 73 -2.46 2.14 -3.77
C PRO A 73 -1.12 2.76 -3.37
N ASN A 74 -1.08 4.10 -3.39
CA ASN A 74 0.11 4.83 -2.96
C ASN A 74 -0.31 6.05 -2.13
N PRO A 75 -0.88 5.81 -0.94
CA PRO A 75 -1.32 6.89 -0.07
C PRO A 75 -0.14 7.60 0.59
N THR A 76 -0.37 8.83 1.00
CA THR A 76 0.62 9.53 1.82
C THR A 76 0.61 8.97 3.24
N ILE A 77 1.70 9.16 3.96
CA ILE A 77 1.78 8.75 5.36
C ILE A 77 0.72 9.48 6.20
N GLY A 78 0.43 10.73 5.87
CA GLY A 78 -0.61 11.49 6.56
C GLY A 78 -1.98 10.87 6.39
N THR A 79 -2.31 10.42 5.18
CA THR A 79 -3.57 9.74 4.92
C THR A 79 -3.66 8.43 5.70
N LEU A 80 -2.59 7.64 5.68
CA LEU A 80 -2.55 6.37 6.42
C LEU A 80 -2.72 6.58 7.92
N THR A 81 -2.03 7.58 8.46
CA THR A 81 -2.10 7.89 9.89
C THR A 81 -3.50 8.34 10.28
N ALA A 82 -4.13 9.18 9.47
CA ALA A 82 -5.48 9.66 9.73
C ALA A 82 -6.50 8.51 9.73
N LEU A 83 -6.37 7.59 8.77
CA LEU A 83 -7.24 6.42 8.70
C LEU A 83 -7.02 5.49 9.89
N ALA A 84 -5.77 5.19 10.21
CA ALA A 84 -5.44 4.32 11.34
C ALA A 84 -6.00 4.90 12.64
N ASP A 85 -5.78 6.18 12.87
CA ASP A 85 -6.28 6.85 14.08
C ASP A 85 -7.80 6.75 14.18
N SER A 86 -8.51 6.98 13.09
CA SER A 86 -9.97 6.89 13.04
C SER A 86 -10.49 5.48 13.28
N LEU A 87 -9.65 4.46 13.08
CA LEU A 87 -9.98 3.06 13.29
C LEU A 87 -9.47 2.52 14.61
N GLY A 88 -8.89 3.37 15.45
CA GLY A 88 -8.32 2.96 16.73
C GLY A 88 -7.03 2.17 16.61
N LEU A 89 -6.29 2.39 15.53
CA LEU A 89 -5.04 1.69 15.26
C LEU A 89 -3.87 2.67 15.30
N GLU A 90 -2.68 2.13 15.57
CA GLU A 90 -1.44 2.89 15.48
C GLU A 90 -0.56 2.29 14.40
N LEU A 91 0.15 3.15 13.66
CA LEU A 91 1.17 2.71 12.72
C LEU A 91 2.51 2.76 13.41
N VAL A 92 3.09 1.60 13.67
CA VAL A 92 4.36 1.52 14.39
C VAL A 92 5.37 0.73 13.56
N PRO A 93 6.66 1.09 13.64
CA PRO A 93 7.69 0.28 13.00
C PRO A 93 7.79 -1.07 13.66
N GLN A 94 8.07 -2.09 12.87
CA GLN A 94 8.24 -3.44 13.35
C GLN A 94 9.39 -4.07 12.59
N GLU A 95 10.24 -4.80 13.30
CA GLU A 95 11.35 -5.48 12.65
C GLU A 95 10.82 -6.57 11.73
N GLN A 96 11.42 -6.68 10.55
CA GLN A 96 11.11 -7.76 9.63
C GLN A 96 11.73 -9.04 10.17
N HIS A 97 10.99 -10.13 10.04
CA HIS A 97 11.54 -11.44 10.39
C HIS A 97 12.58 -11.83 9.36
N ALA A 98 13.74 -12.26 9.83
CA ALA A 98 14.75 -12.84 8.98
C ALA A 98 14.22 -14.16 8.43
N SER A 99 14.25 -14.30 7.13
CA SER A 99 13.76 -15.51 6.46
C SER A 99 14.94 -16.29 5.90
#